data_030f8aadd95bcf12849969e3c6fd26df
#
_entry.id   030f8aadd95bcf12849969e3c6fd26df
#
_cell.length_a   1.000
_cell.length_b   1.000
_cell.length_c   1.000
_cell.angle_alpha   90.00
_cell.angle_beta   90.00
_cell.angle_gamma   90.00
#
_symmetry.space_group_name_H-M   'P 1'
#
loop_
_entity.id
_entity.type
_entity.pdbx_description
1 polymer ?
#
loop_
_entity_poly.entity_id
_entity_poly.type
_entity_poly.pdbx_seq_one_letter_code
_entity_poly.pdbx_strand_id
1 'polypeptide(L)'
;MFSLLGGDFVRHDGTGGRSIYGTEFDGRFEDENFQLKHTGPGVLSMANAGRHTNGSQFFITTKRTPHLDGRHVVFGTVVDGWDVVERIEDCGSSSGKPTAKVVIEACGLLKDQDGTSKEK
;
A
#
# COMPACT_ATOMS: atom_id res chain seq x y z
N MET A 1 -13.17 -6.20 6.95
CA MET A 1 -11.90 -5.60 6.48
C MET A 1 -11.82 -5.69 4.96
N PHE A 2 -11.33 -4.67 4.30
CA PHE A 2 -11.23 -4.64 2.84
C PHE A 2 -9.81 -4.32 2.35
N SER A 3 -8.89 -4.01 3.26
CA SER A 3 -7.52 -3.71 2.90
C SER A 3 -6.55 -3.91 4.06
N LEU A 4 -5.28 -4.07 3.71
CA LEU A 4 -4.16 -4.13 4.64
C LEU A 4 -3.33 -2.86 4.45
N LEU A 5 -3.13 -2.08 5.51
CA LEU A 5 -2.39 -0.82 5.47
C LEU A 5 -0.96 -1.04 5.96
N GLY A 6 0.01 -0.48 5.25
CA GLY A 6 1.42 -0.52 5.63
C GLY A 6 2.15 0.76 5.23
N GLY A 7 3.45 0.81 5.52
CA GLY A 7 4.32 1.90 5.06
C GLY A 7 4.54 3.03 6.05
N ASP A 8 3.93 3.03 7.22
CA ASP A 8 4.24 4.01 8.26
C ASP A 8 5.47 3.57 9.06
N PHE A 9 6.65 3.85 8.52
CA PHE A 9 7.92 3.49 9.16
C PHE A 9 8.39 4.53 10.19
N VAL A 10 7.68 5.64 10.33
CA VAL A 10 8.03 6.72 11.27
C VAL A 10 7.36 6.51 12.62
N ARG A 11 6.05 6.26 12.64
CA ARG A 11 5.27 6.14 13.87
C ARG A 11 4.63 4.77 14.06
N HIS A 12 4.55 3.96 13.01
CA HIS A 12 3.99 2.60 13.04
C HIS A 12 2.53 2.52 13.49
N ASP A 13 1.77 3.60 13.35
CA ASP A 13 0.38 3.67 13.81
C ASP A 13 -0.60 4.24 12.77
N GLY A 14 -0.11 4.48 11.55
CA GLY A 14 -0.92 5.04 10.47
C GLY A 14 -0.93 6.56 10.41
N THR A 15 -0.20 7.24 11.29
CA THR A 15 -0.16 8.71 11.31
C THR A 15 1.12 9.30 10.72
N GLY A 16 2.12 8.48 10.42
CA GLY A 16 3.43 8.91 9.94
C GLY A 16 3.74 8.45 8.53
N GLY A 17 5.03 8.38 8.25
CA GLY A 17 5.55 8.03 6.94
C GLY A 17 5.91 9.27 6.13
N ARG A 18 6.76 9.08 5.12
CA ARG A 18 7.15 10.15 4.19
C ARG A 18 7.74 9.53 2.92
N SER A 19 7.69 10.31 1.83
CA SER A 19 8.24 9.88 0.55
C SER A 19 9.74 10.17 0.45
N ILE A 20 10.32 9.70 -0.66
CA ILE A 20 11.73 10.02 -1.02
C ILE A 20 11.92 11.48 -1.44
N TYR A 21 10.86 12.24 -1.63
CA TYR A 21 10.93 13.63 -2.11
C TYR A 21 11.29 14.61 -0.99
N GLY A 22 11.77 14.10 0.13
CA GLY A 22 12.39 14.91 1.19
C GLY A 22 11.40 15.74 1.99
N THR A 23 11.81 16.97 2.32
CA THR A 23 11.04 17.85 3.18
C THR A 23 10.05 18.74 2.42
N GLU A 24 10.10 18.74 1.09
CA GLU A 24 9.12 19.45 0.28
C GLU A 24 7.71 18.90 0.57
N PHE A 25 6.75 19.79 0.84
CA PHE A 25 5.38 19.40 1.18
C PHE A 25 5.30 18.37 2.32
N ASP A 26 6.19 18.46 3.32
CA ASP A 26 6.28 17.51 4.44
C ASP A 26 6.48 16.05 4.00
N GLY A 27 7.21 15.84 2.91
CA GLY A 27 7.45 14.49 2.37
C GLY A 27 6.26 13.92 1.60
N ARG A 28 5.29 14.73 1.23
CA ARG A 28 4.14 14.34 0.43
C ARG A 28 4.37 14.61 -1.05
N PHE A 29 3.61 13.96 -1.90
CA PHE A 29 3.68 14.19 -3.34
C PHE A 29 2.29 14.07 -3.98
N GLU A 30 2.19 14.62 -5.19
CA GLU A 30 0.93 14.71 -5.92
C GLU A 30 0.42 13.33 -6.36
N ASP A 31 -0.89 13.24 -6.57
CA ASP A 31 -1.50 12.09 -7.23
C ASP A 31 -1.05 12.06 -8.69
N GLU A 32 -0.45 10.95 -9.11
CA GLU A 32 0.07 10.83 -10.46
C GLU A 32 -1.05 10.74 -11.49
N ASN A 33 -1.97 9.80 -11.32
CA ASN A 33 -3.16 9.63 -12.14
C ASN A 33 -4.09 8.61 -11.47
N PHE A 34 -5.29 8.45 -12.07
CA PHE A 34 -6.28 7.49 -11.60
C PHE A 34 -6.70 6.52 -12.71
N GLN A 35 -5.77 6.18 -13.61
CA GLN A 35 -6.05 5.29 -14.73
C GLN A 35 -6.39 3.87 -14.30
N LEU A 36 -5.72 3.37 -13.26
CA LEU A 36 -5.97 2.06 -12.71
C LEU A 36 -7.02 2.13 -11.60
N LYS A 37 -7.84 1.11 -11.51
CA LYS A 37 -8.98 1.05 -10.58
C LYS A 37 -8.82 -0.07 -9.58
N HIS A 38 -9.59 0.00 -8.50
CA HIS A 38 -9.60 -1.01 -7.43
C HIS A 38 -10.56 -2.15 -7.84
N THR A 39 -10.13 -2.97 -8.79
CA THR A 39 -10.98 -3.92 -9.50
C THR A 39 -11.25 -5.23 -8.76
N GLY A 40 -10.47 -5.51 -7.72
CA GLY A 40 -10.61 -6.75 -6.96
C GLY A 40 -9.57 -6.88 -5.88
N PRO A 41 -9.40 -8.08 -5.30
CA PRO A 41 -8.34 -8.32 -4.32
C PRO A 41 -6.96 -8.18 -4.92
N GLY A 42 -5.98 -7.80 -4.10
CA GLY A 42 -4.57 -7.77 -4.49
C GLY A 42 -4.12 -6.50 -5.20
N VAL A 43 -4.89 -5.44 -5.14
CA VAL A 43 -4.52 -4.15 -5.72
C VAL A 43 -3.68 -3.37 -4.71
N LEU A 44 -2.53 -2.84 -5.15
CA LEU A 44 -1.71 -1.94 -4.35
C LEU A 44 -2.08 -0.50 -4.70
N SER A 45 -2.37 0.29 -3.67
CA SER A 45 -2.83 1.65 -3.83
C SER A 45 -2.27 2.53 -2.72
N MET A 46 -2.11 3.82 -2.99
CA MET A 46 -1.58 4.77 -2.00
C MET A 46 -2.65 5.21 -1.01
N ALA A 47 -2.32 5.12 0.27
CA ALA A 47 -3.11 5.78 1.31
C ALA A 47 -2.86 7.28 1.24
N ASN A 48 -3.84 8.08 1.64
CA ASN A 48 -3.70 9.53 1.67
C ASN A 48 -4.69 10.16 2.67
N ALA A 49 -4.54 11.46 2.87
CA ALA A 49 -5.42 12.27 3.70
C ALA A 49 -6.16 13.33 2.86
N GLY A 50 -6.43 13.02 1.60
CA GLY A 50 -7.05 13.90 0.62
C GLY A 50 -6.18 14.03 -0.63
N ARG A 51 -6.55 14.94 -1.53
CA ARG A 51 -5.83 15.11 -2.80
C ARG A 51 -4.38 15.51 -2.55
N HIS A 52 -3.47 14.89 -3.33
CA HIS A 52 -2.05 15.27 -3.37
C HIS A 52 -1.36 15.18 -2.00
N THR A 53 -1.70 14.14 -1.22
CA THR A 53 -1.10 13.90 0.11
C THR A 53 -0.46 12.52 0.23
N ASN A 54 0.08 12.00 -0.85
CA ASN A 54 0.77 10.70 -0.85
C ASN A 54 2.10 10.80 -0.10
N GLY A 55 2.34 9.87 0.79
CA GLY A 55 3.60 9.76 1.54
C GLY A 55 4.25 8.41 1.27
N SER A 56 4.34 7.57 2.29
CA SER A 56 4.84 6.20 2.15
C SER A 56 3.80 5.14 2.50
N GLN A 57 2.67 5.53 3.04
CA GLN A 57 1.63 4.58 3.39
C GLN A 57 0.93 4.07 2.14
N PHE A 58 0.68 2.78 2.12
CA PHE A 58 -0.01 2.10 1.03
C PHE A 58 -0.94 1.04 1.61
N PHE A 59 -1.81 0.52 0.77
CA PHE A 59 -2.65 -0.61 1.17
C PHE A 59 -2.75 -1.65 0.06
N ILE A 60 -3.05 -2.86 0.47
CA ILE A 60 -3.33 -3.99 -0.42
C ILE A 60 -4.80 -4.33 -0.21
N THR A 61 -5.59 -4.31 -1.27
CA THR A 61 -7.01 -4.64 -1.17
C THR A 61 -7.20 -6.15 -0.98
N THR A 62 -8.19 -6.51 -0.20
CA THR A 62 -8.60 -7.91 -0.02
C THR A 62 -9.93 -8.21 -0.69
N LYS A 63 -10.55 -7.19 -1.27
CA LYS A 63 -11.75 -7.31 -2.10
C LYS A 63 -11.85 -6.08 -3.02
N ARG A 64 -12.82 -6.10 -3.91
CA ARG A 64 -13.10 -4.95 -4.78
C ARG A 64 -13.55 -3.76 -3.95
N THR A 65 -12.93 -2.59 -4.20
CA THR A 65 -13.23 -1.36 -3.46
C THR A 65 -13.47 -0.19 -4.42
N PRO A 66 -14.56 -0.21 -5.21
CA PRO A 66 -14.78 0.81 -6.24
C PRO A 66 -14.99 2.22 -5.68
N HIS A 67 -15.36 2.34 -4.41
CA HIS A 67 -15.50 3.64 -3.75
C HIS A 67 -14.17 4.39 -3.59
N LEU A 68 -13.04 3.71 -3.78
CA LEU A 68 -11.71 4.32 -3.71
C LEU A 68 -11.21 4.80 -5.08
N ASP A 69 -11.88 4.44 -6.15
CA ASP A 69 -11.50 4.83 -7.50
C ASP A 69 -11.55 6.36 -7.65
N GLY A 70 -10.50 6.94 -8.26
CA GLY A 70 -10.40 8.38 -8.43
C GLY A 70 -10.01 9.15 -7.18
N ARG A 71 -9.75 8.47 -6.06
CA ARG A 71 -9.32 9.09 -4.80
C ARG A 71 -7.98 8.59 -4.31
N HIS A 72 -7.64 7.35 -4.65
CA HIS A 72 -6.38 6.71 -4.29
C HIS A 72 -5.69 6.22 -5.55
N VAL A 73 -4.38 6.47 -5.64
CA VAL A 73 -3.59 6.12 -6.81
C VAL A 73 -3.20 4.64 -6.73
N VAL A 74 -3.70 3.84 -7.66
CA VAL A 74 -3.32 2.44 -7.82
C VAL A 74 -2.00 2.39 -8.57
N PHE A 75 -1.02 1.63 -8.05
CA PHE A 75 0.30 1.56 -8.67
C PHE A 75 0.82 0.13 -8.87
N GLY A 76 0.10 -0.88 -8.45
CA GLY A 76 0.55 -2.25 -8.64
C GLY A 76 -0.47 -3.29 -8.21
N THR A 77 -0.07 -4.55 -8.35
CA THR A 77 -0.88 -5.71 -7.93
C THR A 77 0.03 -6.76 -7.31
N VAL A 78 -0.53 -7.56 -6.42
CA VAL A 78 0.17 -8.72 -5.85
C VAL A 78 0.29 -9.79 -6.93
N VAL A 79 1.51 -10.27 -7.19
CA VAL A 79 1.77 -11.29 -8.21
C VAL A 79 2.13 -12.65 -7.60
N ASP A 80 2.48 -12.69 -6.32
CA ASP A 80 2.84 -13.93 -5.62
C ASP A 80 2.67 -13.72 -4.12
N GLY A 81 2.51 -14.82 -3.37
CA GLY A 81 2.39 -14.75 -1.91
C GLY A 81 1.01 -14.39 -1.41
N TRP A 82 -0.04 -14.67 -2.17
CA TRP A 82 -1.41 -14.34 -1.75
C TRP A 82 -1.80 -14.99 -0.42
N ASP A 83 -1.29 -16.19 -0.15
CA ASP A 83 -1.49 -16.87 1.12
C ASP A 83 -0.97 -16.07 2.32
N VAL A 84 0.12 -15.32 2.13
CA VAL A 84 0.66 -14.42 3.15
C VAL A 84 -0.30 -13.26 3.39
N VAL A 85 -0.86 -12.68 2.33
CA VAL A 85 -1.85 -11.60 2.44
C VAL A 85 -3.08 -12.08 3.23
N GLU A 86 -3.57 -13.27 2.94
CA GLU A 86 -4.70 -13.86 3.68
C GLU A 86 -4.37 -14.05 5.16
N ARG A 87 -3.17 -14.51 5.48
CA ARG A 87 -2.73 -14.68 6.87
C ARG A 87 -2.65 -13.34 7.59
N ILE A 88 -2.23 -12.28 6.93
CA ILE A 88 -2.22 -10.94 7.52
C ILE A 88 -3.64 -10.46 7.76
N GLU A 89 -4.54 -10.68 6.81
CA GLU A 89 -5.95 -10.33 6.96
C GLU A 89 -6.56 -11.03 8.18
N ASP A 90 -6.21 -12.28 8.41
CA ASP A 90 -6.67 -13.04 9.57
C ASP A 90 -6.21 -12.45 10.91
N CYS A 91 -5.17 -11.63 10.89
CA CYS A 91 -4.71 -10.88 12.07
C CYS A 91 -5.50 -9.59 12.30
N GLY A 92 -6.47 -9.28 11.45
CA GLY A 92 -7.30 -8.09 11.60
C GLY A 92 -8.32 -8.23 12.72
N SER A 93 -8.82 -7.10 13.18
CA SER A 93 -9.85 -7.03 14.21
C SER A 93 -10.91 -6.00 13.83
N SER A 94 -12.02 -5.98 14.56
CA SER A 94 -13.11 -5.04 14.33
C SER A 94 -12.69 -3.59 14.56
N SER A 95 -11.66 -3.34 15.37
CA SER A 95 -11.11 -2.01 15.61
C SER A 95 -10.13 -1.56 14.50
N GLY A 96 -9.76 -2.46 13.59
CA GLY A 96 -8.72 -2.21 12.58
C GLY A 96 -7.31 -2.47 13.08
N LYS A 97 -7.12 -2.71 14.37
CA LYS A 97 -5.81 -2.97 14.95
C LYS A 97 -5.45 -4.45 14.81
N PRO A 98 -4.23 -4.79 14.32
CA PRO A 98 -3.84 -6.19 14.20
C PRO A 98 -3.76 -6.90 15.54
N THR A 99 -4.10 -8.19 15.57
CA THR A 99 -3.99 -9.03 16.76
C THR A 99 -2.57 -9.56 16.96
N ALA A 100 -1.72 -9.42 15.95
CA ALA A 100 -0.31 -9.82 16.00
C ALA A 100 0.53 -8.77 15.26
N LYS A 101 1.80 -8.68 15.62
CA LYS A 101 2.73 -7.75 14.97
C LYS A 101 3.09 -8.27 13.57
N VAL A 102 2.87 -7.44 12.55
CA VAL A 102 3.21 -7.75 11.15
C VAL A 102 4.26 -6.75 10.71
N VAL A 103 5.39 -7.25 10.20
CA VAL A 103 6.54 -6.42 9.82
C VAL A 103 7.00 -6.78 8.42
N ILE A 104 7.32 -5.77 7.61
CA ILE A 104 8.04 -5.96 6.36
C ILE A 104 9.52 -6.14 6.72
N GLU A 105 10.01 -7.37 6.60
CA GLU A 105 11.39 -7.69 6.99
C GLU A 105 12.39 -7.17 5.97
N ALA A 106 12.06 -7.26 4.68
CA ALA A 106 12.93 -6.80 3.59
C ALA A 106 12.07 -6.43 2.38
N CYS A 107 12.54 -5.49 1.58
CA CYS A 107 11.91 -5.11 0.32
C CYS A 107 12.97 -4.65 -0.67
N GLY A 108 12.64 -4.69 -1.96
CA GLY A 108 13.55 -4.28 -3.01
C GLY A 108 13.01 -4.62 -4.39
N LEU A 109 13.81 -4.38 -5.40
CA LEU A 109 13.48 -4.73 -6.77
C LEU A 109 13.89 -6.17 -7.06
N LEU A 110 13.00 -6.91 -7.72
CA LEU A 110 13.33 -8.22 -8.27
C LEU A 110 13.82 -8.05 -9.71
N LYS A 111 14.85 -8.81 -10.08
CA LYS A 111 15.37 -8.83 -11.45
C LYS A 111 14.96 -10.12 -12.14
N ASP A 112 14.63 -10.01 -13.44
CA ASP A 112 14.43 -11.18 -14.29
C ASP A 112 15.75 -11.90 -14.56
N GLN A 113 15.64 -13.10 -15.16
CA GLN A 113 16.81 -13.86 -15.59
C GLN A 113 17.63 -13.12 -16.66
N ASP A 114 17.00 -12.26 -17.44
CA ASP A 114 17.66 -11.44 -18.47
C ASP A 114 18.13 -10.08 -17.93
N GLY A 115 17.99 -9.82 -16.64
CA GLY A 115 18.44 -8.59 -15.99
C GLY A 115 17.44 -7.46 -15.94
N THR A 116 16.23 -7.64 -16.46
CA THR A 116 15.18 -6.61 -16.33
C THR A 116 14.62 -6.61 -14.91
N SER A 117 14.13 -5.44 -14.48
CA SER A 117 13.56 -5.29 -13.15
C SER A 117 12.07 -5.58 -13.16
N LYS A 118 11.59 -6.21 -12.07
CA LYS A 118 10.16 -6.38 -11.81
C LYS A 118 9.80 -5.65 -10.53
N GLU A 119 8.72 -4.91 -10.56
CA GLU A 119 8.13 -4.35 -9.35
C GLU A 119 7.26 -5.39 -8.67
N LYS A 120 7.35 -5.39 -7.37
CA LYS A 120 6.58 -6.29 -6.53
C LYS A 120 5.42 -5.57 -5.89
#